data_adf3361fca84f54b3e40ef8f7347698a
#
_entry.id   adf3361fca84f54b3e40ef8f7347698a
#
_cell.length_a   1.000
_cell.length_b   1.000
_cell.length_c   1.000
_cell.angle_alpha   90.00
_cell.angle_beta   90.00
_cell.angle_gamma   90.00
#
_symmetry.space_group_name_H-M   'P 1'
#
loop_
_entity.id
_entity.type
_entity.pdbx_description
1 polymer ?
#
loop_
_entity_poly.entity_id
_entity_poly.type
_entity_poly.pdbx_seq_one_letter_code
_entity_poly.pdbx_strand_id
1 'polypeptide(L)' 'MDDLSELFRSIVDQAGALDIAASEFRKMLADDPELRTEYKIWCEENGYTERRGFIEFAEEYVNSREEKWDSLTDYDL' A
#
# COMPACT_ATOMS: atom_id res chain seq x y z
N MET A 1 12.67 -2.80 -10.61
CA MET A 1 11.89 -3.76 -10.16
C MET A 1 10.86 -3.29 -9.30
N ASP A 2 9.72 -3.72 -9.51
CA ASP A 2 8.62 -3.23 -8.84
C ASP A 2 8.23 -4.03 -7.70
N ASP A 3 9.18 -4.61 -7.09
CA ASP A 3 8.94 -5.52 -6.03
C ASP A 3 8.24 -4.90 -4.86
N LEU A 4 8.49 -3.62 -4.59
CA LEU A 4 7.82 -2.99 -3.47
C LEU A 4 6.33 -2.83 -3.72
N SER A 5 5.95 -2.53 -4.93
CA SER A 5 4.53 -2.42 -5.23
C SER A 5 3.82 -3.73 -5.02
N GLU A 6 4.43 -4.81 -5.44
CA GLU A 6 3.84 -6.12 -5.23
C GLU A 6 3.77 -6.46 -3.76
N LEU A 7 4.83 -6.11 -3.03
CA LEU A 7 4.84 -6.36 -1.61
C LEU A 7 3.72 -5.60 -0.92
N PHE A 8 3.54 -4.34 -1.30
CA PHE A 8 2.48 -3.53 -0.71
C PHE A 8 1.12 -4.13 -0.96
N ARG A 9 0.87 -4.56 -2.18
CA ARG A 9 -0.41 -5.15 -2.51
C ARG A 9 -0.63 -6.42 -1.71
N SER A 10 0.41 -7.20 -1.56
CA SER A 10 0.31 -8.42 -0.79
C SER A 10 -0.03 -8.13 0.67
N ILE A 11 0.63 -7.12 1.23
CA ILE A 11 0.38 -6.75 2.62
C ILE A 11 -1.07 -6.30 2.79
N VAL A 12 -1.55 -5.48 1.88
CA VAL A 12 -2.92 -4.99 1.97
C VAL A 12 -3.91 -6.14 1.86
N ASP A 13 -3.67 -7.03 0.92
CA ASP A 13 -4.57 -8.15 0.72
C ASP A 13 -4.63 -9.05 1.93
N GLN A 14 -3.49 -9.28 2.55
CA GLN A 14 -3.45 -10.16 3.70
C GLN A 14 -4.01 -9.51 4.93
N ALA A 15 -3.79 -8.22 5.08
CA ALA A 15 -4.24 -7.53 6.26
C ALA A 15 -5.74 -7.31 6.27
N GLY A 16 -6.30 -7.03 5.12
CA GLY A 16 -7.73 -6.81 5.02
C GLY A 16 -8.18 -5.42 5.43
N ALA A 17 -7.28 -4.59 5.93
CA ALA A 17 -7.62 -3.22 6.30
C ALA A 17 -6.38 -2.38 6.18
N LEU A 18 -6.55 -1.11 5.89
CA LEU A 18 -5.41 -0.23 5.66
C LEU A 18 -4.60 0.01 6.90
N ASP A 19 -5.25 0.23 8.04
CA ASP A 19 -4.49 0.51 9.25
C ASP A 19 -3.73 -0.74 9.70
N ILE A 20 -4.29 -1.91 9.50
CA ILE A 20 -3.57 -3.14 9.83
C ILE A 20 -2.39 -3.31 8.88
N ALA A 21 -2.61 -3.04 7.60
CA ALA A 21 -1.53 -3.15 6.63
C ALA A 21 -0.40 -2.19 6.97
N ALA A 22 -0.72 -0.97 7.33
CA ALA A 22 0.28 0.01 7.69
C ALA A 22 1.07 -0.43 8.92
N SER A 23 0.39 -1.00 9.87
CA SER A 23 1.04 -1.48 11.08
C SER A 23 2.02 -2.61 10.75
N GLU A 24 1.57 -3.55 9.91
CA GLU A 24 2.43 -4.64 9.51
C GLU A 24 3.66 -4.14 8.75
N PHE A 25 3.44 -3.20 7.85
CA PHE A 25 4.57 -2.68 7.08
C PHE A 25 5.56 -1.97 7.99
N ARG A 26 5.07 -1.24 8.97
CA ARG A 26 5.96 -0.59 9.92
C ARG A 26 6.82 -1.57 10.66
N LYS A 27 6.24 -2.68 11.06
CA LYS A 27 7.00 -3.71 11.73
C LYS A 27 8.07 -4.28 10.83
N MET A 28 7.73 -4.46 9.56
CA MET A 28 8.70 -4.98 8.61
C MET A 28 9.85 -4.00 8.43
N LEU A 29 9.56 -2.72 8.39
CA LEU A 29 10.61 -1.72 8.26
C LEU A 29 11.53 -1.72 9.47
N ALA A 30 10.96 -1.93 10.63
CA ALA A 30 11.76 -1.95 11.84
C ALA A 30 12.68 -3.15 11.88
N ASP A 31 12.23 -4.27 11.32
CA ASP A 31 13.01 -5.50 11.34
C ASP A 31 14.02 -5.57 10.21
N ASP A 32 13.78 -4.86 9.12
CA ASP A 32 14.59 -5.05 7.91
C ASP A 32 15.11 -3.70 7.42
N PRO A 33 16.34 -3.38 7.77
CA PRO A 33 16.91 -2.10 7.33
C PRO A 33 17.06 -2.00 5.82
N GLU A 34 17.25 -3.10 5.15
CA GLU A 34 17.34 -3.06 3.69
C GLU A 34 16.02 -2.65 3.08
N LEU A 35 14.96 -3.21 3.60
CA LEU A 35 13.64 -2.84 3.13
C LEU A 35 13.38 -1.37 3.36
N ARG A 36 13.83 -0.87 4.48
CA ARG A 36 13.65 0.54 4.78
C ARG A 36 14.36 1.42 3.77
N THR A 37 15.56 1.03 3.39
CA THR A 37 16.30 1.78 2.40
C THR A 37 15.59 1.75 1.05
N GLU A 38 15.13 0.58 0.65
CA GLU A 38 14.43 0.46 -0.61
C GLU A 38 13.14 1.25 -0.60
N TYR A 39 12.46 1.25 0.51
CA TYR A 39 11.23 2.01 0.63
C TYR A 39 11.50 3.49 0.47
N LYS A 40 12.58 3.97 1.07
CA LYS A 40 12.92 5.37 0.96
C LYS A 40 13.17 5.77 -0.49
N ILE A 41 13.91 4.93 -1.20
CA ILE A 41 14.18 5.19 -2.60
C ILE A 41 12.89 5.16 -3.42
N TRP A 42 12.05 4.18 -3.15
CA TRP A 42 10.79 4.07 -3.84
C TRP A 42 9.93 5.32 -3.63
N CYS A 43 9.90 5.83 -2.42
CA CYS A 43 9.15 7.03 -2.14
C CYS A 43 9.67 8.21 -2.92
N GLU A 44 10.99 8.34 -2.97
CA GLU A 44 11.58 9.45 -3.69
C GLU A 44 11.27 9.37 -5.17
N GLU A 45 11.34 8.18 -5.72
CA GLU A 45 11.09 8.02 -7.13
C GLU A 45 9.65 8.30 -7.50
N ASN A 46 8.74 8.06 -6.59
CA ASN A 46 7.33 8.24 -6.86
C ASN A 46 6.77 9.54 -6.30
N GLY A 47 7.60 10.34 -5.68
CA GLY A 47 7.13 11.62 -5.17
C GLY A 47 6.37 11.52 -3.87
N TYR A 48 6.55 10.45 -3.12
CA TYR A 48 5.91 10.28 -1.82
C TYR A 48 6.88 10.59 -0.70
N THR A 49 6.34 10.85 0.48
CA THR A 49 7.16 10.91 1.68
C THR A 49 7.19 9.53 2.31
N GLU A 50 8.21 9.29 3.11
CA GLU A 50 8.30 7.98 3.76
C GLU A 50 7.12 7.74 4.68
N ARG A 51 6.61 8.79 5.27
CA ARG A 51 5.53 8.67 6.21
C ARG A 51 4.23 8.26 5.53
N ARG A 52 3.98 8.77 4.33
CA ARG A 52 2.71 8.55 3.68
C ARG A 52 2.76 7.69 2.45
N GLY A 53 3.96 7.35 1.99
CA GLY A 53 4.08 6.64 0.73
C GLY A 53 3.30 5.36 0.69
N PHE A 54 3.47 4.50 1.68
CA PHE A 54 2.75 3.24 1.69
C PHE A 54 1.24 3.47 1.80
N ILE A 55 0.84 4.38 2.66
CA ILE A 55 -0.57 4.63 2.87
C ILE A 55 -1.22 5.15 1.62
N GLU A 56 -0.57 6.09 0.94
CA GLU A 56 -1.14 6.64 -0.27
C GLU A 56 -1.24 5.60 -1.36
N PHE A 57 -0.21 4.79 -1.51
CA PHE A 57 -0.25 3.74 -2.49
C PHE A 57 -1.35 2.73 -2.14
N ALA A 58 -1.45 2.36 -0.89
CA ALA A 58 -2.44 1.38 -0.48
C ALA A 58 -3.85 1.91 -0.65
N GLU A 59 -4.05 3.18 -0.35
CA GLU A 59 -5.36 3.77 -0.54
C GLU A 59 -5.77 3.74 -2.01
N GLU A 60 -4.84 4.07 -2.87
CA GLU A 60 -5.15 4.02 -4.29
C GLU A 60 -5.46 2.61 -4.73
N TYR A 61 -4.71 1.66 -4.24
CA TYR A 61 -4.93 0.28 -4.61
C TYR A 61 -6.32 -0.18 -4.17
N VAL A 62 -6.69 0.14 -2.94
CA VAL A 62 -7.99 -0.26 -2.43
C VAL A 62 -9.11 0.49 -3.13
N ASN A 63 -8.91 1.77 -3.36
CA ASN A 63 -9.92 2.56 -4.05
C ASN A 63 -10.15 2.05 -5.45
N SER A 64 -9.09 1.66 -6.11
CA SER A 64 -9.22 1.13 -7.45
C SER A 64 -10.05 -0.14 -7.46
N ARG A 65 -9.85 -0.98 -6.46
CA ARG A 65 -10.64 -2.19 -6.35
C ARG A 65 -12.09 -1.87 -6.00
N GLU A 66 -12.26 -0.92 -5.10
CA GLU A 66 -13.59 -0.55 -4.68
C GLU A 66 -14.37 0.11 -5.78
N GLU A 67 -13.69 0.82 -6.64
CA GLU A 67 -14.36 1.43 -7.74
C GLU A 67 -15.08 0.41 -8.58
N LYS A 68 -14.48 -0.74 -8.77
CA LYS A 68 -15.15 -1.79 -9.50
C LYS A 68 -16.38 -2.26 -8.78
N TRP A 69 -16.26 -2.40 -7.47
CA TRP A 69 -17.40 -2.82 -6.68
C TRP A 69 -18.50 -1.78 -6.69
N ASP A 70 -18.07 -0.53 -6.58
CA ASP A 70 -19.04 0.56 -6.55
C ASP A 70 -19.81 0.62 -7.83
N SER A 71 -19.16 0.40 -8.94
CA SER A 71 -19.87 0.42 -10.20
C SER A 71 -20.99 -0.57 -10.21
N LEU A 72 -20.75 -1.74 -9.66
CA LEU A 72 -21.78 -2.73 -9.61
C LEU A 72 -22.88 -2.33 -8.65
N THR A 73 -22.48 -1.76 -7.55
CA THR A 73 -23.45 -1.37 -6.54
C THR A 73 -24.31 -0.24 -7.01
N ASP A 74 -23.73 0.67 -7.73
CA ASP A 74 -24.44 1.82 -8.21
C ASP A 74 -25.65 1.42 -9.01
N TYR A 75 -25.56 0.38 -9.75
CA TYR A 75 -26.64 -0.01 -10.58
C TYR A 75 -27.83 -0.43 -9.78
N ASP A 76 -27.60 -0.93 -8.62
CA ASP A 76 -28.67 -1.37 -7.79
C ASP A 76 -29.55 -0.22 -7.39
N LEU A 77 -29.00 0.93 -7.38
CA LEU A 77 -29.77 2.08 -6.98
C LEU A 77 -30.52 2.61 -8.15
#